data_f744fad4737d4cada6d2d11575bf61af
#
_entry.id   f744fad4737d4cada6d2d11575bf61af
#
_cell.length_a   1.000
_cell.length_b   1.000
_cell.length_c   1.000
_cell.angle_alpha   90.00
_cell.angle_beta   90.00
_cell.angle_gamma   90.00
#
_symmetry.space_group_name_H-M   'P 1'
#
loop_
_entity.id
_entity.type
_entity.pdbx_description
1 polymer ?
#
loop_
_entity_poly.entity_id
_entity_poly.type
_entity_poly.pdbx_seq_one_letter_code
_entity_poly.pdbx_strand_id
1 'polypeptide(L)'
;MTGAGMMDCKKALNETDGDMDAAIEFLRKNGEAKAVKKAGRIAAEGIVMADVKDDKTAAIVEVNSETDFVAKNAEFQGFVKAVVNQAIASESTDMEGFMAEAWNEDASKTVQDALNEKISVIGEKLSIRRFEKIVTDGCVVDYIHGGGRIGVLVEADTDVVNDEIKACLKNVAMQVAAMSPKYTSRDEVDASFLELSLIHISEPTRPRLI
;
A
#
# COMPACT_ATOMS: atom_id res chain seq x y z
N MET A 1 -12.47 -14.29 -17.01
CA MET A 1 -11.74 -15.40 -16.40
C MET A 1 -10.36 -14.97 -15.93
N THR A 2 -9.29 -14.89 -16.73
CA THR A 2 -7.93 -14.64 -16.22
C THR A 2 -7.38 -13.23 -16.46
N GLY A 3 -8.07 -12.37 -17.20
CA GLY A 3 -7.55 -11.04 -17.60
C GLY A 3 -6.26 -11.05 -18.41
N ALA A 4 -5.73 -12.23 -18.74
CA ALA A 4 -4.48 -12.37 -19.49
C ALA A 4 -4.63 -11.89 -20.94
N GLY A 5 -3.53 -11.42 -21.54
CA GLY A 5 -3.52 -10.97 -22.92
C GLY A 5 -3.96 -12.06 -23.92
N MET A 6 -4.62 -11.67 -25.00
CA MET A 6 -5.17 -12.59 -26.01
C MET A 6 -4.12 -13.60 -26.54
N MET A 7 -2.89 -13.15 -26.75
CA MET A 7 -1.80 -14.01 -27.26
C MET A 7 -1.32 -15.01 -26.21
N ASP A 8 -1.30 -14.64 -24.94
CA ASP A 8 -0.98 -15.54 -23.83
C ASP A 8 -2.07 -16.61 -23.66
N CYS A 9 -3.34 -16.20 -23.74
CA CYS A 9 -4.48 -17.14 -23.73
C CYS A 9 -4.43 -18.12 -24.91
N LYS A 10 -4.18 -17.63 -26.13
CA LYS A 10 -4.03 -18.49 -27.29
C LYS A 10 -2.89 -19.49 -27.13
N LYS A 11 -1.75 -19.04 -26.60
CA LYS A 11 -0.61 -19.92 -26.34
C LYS A 11 -0.95 -20.98 -25.30
N ALA A 12 -1.59 -20.57 -24.21
CA ALA A 12 -1.98 -21.50 -23.15
C ALA A 12 -2.92 -22.58 -23.68
N LEU A 13 -3.96 -22.22 -24.43
CA LEU A 13 -4.91 -23.17 -25.01
C LEU A 13 -4.24 -24.12 -26.02
N ASN A 14 -3.28 -23.63 -26.81
CA ASN A 14 -2.54 -24.50 -27.74
C ASN A 14 -1.64 -25.50 -27.02
N GLU A 15 -1.00 -25.09 -25.92
CA GLU A 15 -0.10 -25.97 -25.13
C GLU A 15 -0.89 -26.99 -24.27
N THR A 16 -2.20 -26.78 -24.09
CA THR A 16 -3.06 -27.64 -23.28
C THR A 16 -4.17 -28.31 -24.10
N ASP A 17 -4.00 -28.36 -25.43
CA ASP A 17 -4.96 -28.97 -26.35
C ASP A 17 -6.43 -28.51 -26.16
N GLY A 18 -6.62 -27.26 -25.73
CA GLY A 18 -7.93 -26.65 -25.52
C GLY A 18 -8.54 -26.92 -24.15
N ASP A 19 -7.85 -27.61 -23.25
CA ASP A 19 -8.30 -27.79 -21.87
C ASP A 19 -8.25 -26.47 -21.12
N MET A 20 -9.40 -26.00 -20.64
CA MET A 20 -9.53 -24.69 -19.99
C MET A 20 -8.88 -24.65 -18.61
N ASP A 21 -8.99 -25.70 -17.82
CA ASP A 21 -8.45 -25.75 -16.47
C ASP A 21 -6.92 -25.85 -16.52
N ALA A 22 -6.39 -26.68 -17.38
CA ALA A 22 -4.95 -26.77 -17.64
C ALA A 22 -4.39 -25.48 -18.23
N ALA A 23 -5.14 -24.76 -19.09
CA ALA A 23 -4.75 -23.47 -19.65
C ALA A 23 -4.67 -22.37 -18.56
N ILE A 24 -5.60 -22.36 -17.61
CA ILE A 24 -5.57 -21.43 -16.47
C ILE A 24 -4.33 -21.68 -15.61
N GLU A 25 -4.04 -22.93 -15.30
CA GLU A 25 -2.85 -23.30 -14.52
C GLU A 25 -1.54 -22.97 -15.27
N PHE A 26 -1.51 -23.18 -16.58
CA PHE A 26 -0.39 -22.78 -17.43
C PHE A 26 -0.17 -21.24 -17.41
N LEU A 27 -1.26 -20.47 -17.46
CA LEU A 27 -1.18 -19.00 -17.35
C LEU A 27 -0.69 -18.55 -15.97
N ARG A 28 -1.12 -19.21 -14.90
CA ARG A 28 -0.65 -18.93 -13.53
C ARG A 28 0.86 -19.15 -13.42
N LYS A 29 1.38 -20.30 -13.82
CA LYS A 29 2.83 -20.60 -13.83
C LYS A 29 3.64 -19.63 -14.68
N ASN A 30 3.10 -19.22 -15.84
CA ASN A 30 3.75 -18.21 -16.68
C ASN A 30 3.74 -16.82 -16.02
N GLY A 31 2.70 -16.48 -15.27
CA GLY A 31 2.60 -15.25 -14.48
C GLY A 31 3.70 -15.19 -13.42
N GLU A 32 3.88 -16.26 -12.66
CA GLU A 32 4.96 -16.42 -11.68
C GLU A 32 6.34 -16.26 -12.34
N ALA A 33 6.58 -16.94 -13.46
CA ALA A 33 7.84 -16.83 -14.19
C ALA A 33 8.12 -15.42 -14.72
N LYS A 34 7.08 -14.69 -15.14
CA LYS A 34 7.18 -13.27 -15.54
C LYS A 34 7.49 -12.38 -14.34
N ALA A 35 6.86 -12.61 -13.18
CA ALA A 35 7.12 -11.89 -11.95
C ALA A 35 8.57 -12.08 -11.48
N VAL A 36 9.08 -13.32 -11.47
CA VAL A 36 10.47 -13.63 -11.14
C VAL A 36 11.45 -12.89 -12.05
N LYS A 37 11.22 -12.89 -13.36
CA LYS A 37 12.09 -12.15 -14.31
C LYS A 37 12.13 -10.65 -14.07
N LYS A 38 11.07 -10.09 -13.48
CA LYS A 38 10.96 -8.66 -13.17
C LYS A 38 11.40 -8.32 -11.75
N ALA A 39 11.61 -9.31 -10.89
CA ALA A 39 11.91 -9.11 -9.46
C ALA A 39 13.12 -8.19 -9.21
N GLY A 40 14.12 -8.22 -10.08
CA GLY A 40 15.31 -7.35 -10.00
C GLY A 40 15.12 -5.91 -10.47
N ARG A 41 13.95 -5.54 -11.03
CA ARG A 41 13.70 -4.15 -11.50
C ARG A 41 13.38 -3.24 -10.32
N ILE A 42 13.61 -1.95 -10.50
CA ILE A 42 13.28 -0.93 -9.49
C ILE A 42 11.82 -0.52 -9.69
N ALA A 43 11.02 -0.64 -8.63
CA ALA A 43 9.66 -0.12 -8.55
C ALA A 43 9.66 1.04 -7.53
N ALA A 44 9.92 2.26 -8.03
CA ALA A 44 10.08 3.47 -7.20
C ALA A 44 8.83 4.35 -7.18
N GLU A 45 7.93 4.14 -8.14
CA GLU A 45 6.63 4.81 -8.21
C GLU A 45 5.56 3.95 -7.55
N GLY A 46 4.31 4.36 -7.60
CA GLY A 46 3.19 3.64 -7.00
C GLY A 46 2.23 4.56 -6.27
N ILE A 47 1.38 3.96 -5.45
CA ILE A 47 0.42 4.71 -4.62
C ILE A 47 0.32 4.12 -3.22
N VAL A 48 -0.01 4.99 -2.28
CA VAL A 48 -0.52 4.65 -0.97
C VAL A 48 -2.04 4.78 -1.01
N MET A 49 -2.74 3.83 -0.45
CA MET A 49 -4.19 3.86 -0.29
C MET A 49 -4.56 3.40 1.11
N ALA A 50 -5.61 4.00 1.67
CA ALA A 50 -6.15 3.64 2.97
C ALA A 50 -7.66 3.54 2.88
N ASP A 51 -8.26 2.82 3.81
CA ASP A 51 -9.70 2.78 4.01
C ASP A 51 -10.00 2.55 5.50
N VAL A 52 -11.15 3.05 5.94
CA VAL A 52 -11.61 2.99 7.32
C VAL A 52 -12.97 2.31 7.36
N LYS A 53 -13.09 1.27 8.19
CA LYS A 53 -14.33 0.55 8.41
C LYS A 53 -14.85 0.84 9.83
N ASP A 54 -16.11 1.26 9.89
CA ASP A 54 -16.84 1.48 11.17
C ASP A 54 -16.14 2.44 12.14
N ASP A 55 -15.35 3.39 11.61
CA ASP A 55 -14.53 4.36 12.38
C ASP A 55 -13.52 3.73 13.35
N LYS A 56 -13.41 2.42 13.40
CA LYS A 56 -12.62 1.65 14.37
C LYS A 56 -11.54 0.78 13.77
N THR A 57 -11.73 0.34 12.53
CA THR A 57 -10.75 -0.49 11.83
C THR A 57 -10.28 0.25 10.60
N ALA A 58 -8.99 0.47 10.48
CA ALA A 58 -8.38 1.09 9.31
C ALA A 58 -7.21 0.26 8.82
N ALA A 59 -6.98 0.30 7.52
CA ALA A 59 -5.74 -0.19 6.95
C ALA A 59 -5.18 0.80 5.94
N ILE A 60 -3.87 0.84 5.83
CA ILE A 60 -3.12 1.59 4.85
C ILE A 60 -2.12 0.66 4.18
N VAL A 61 -2.03 0.75 2.86
CA VAL A 61 -1.09 -0.07 2.09
C VAL A 61 -0.26 0.79 1.15
N GLU A 62 0.98 0.41 0.92
CA GLU A 62 1.86 0.96 -0.10
C GLU A 62 2.10 -0.10 -1.17
N VAL A 63 1.67 0.19 -2.41
CA VAL A 63 1.91 -0.67 -3.57
C VAL A 63 2.71 0.10 -4.60
N ASN A 64 3.89 -0.42 -4.92
CA ASN A 64 4.82 0.20 -5.85
C ASN A 64 4.69 -0.37 -7.26
N SER A 65 5.00 0.47 -8.25
CA SER A 65 5.10 0.17 -9.68
C SER A 65 6.39 0.74 -10.27
N GLU A 66 6.75 0.36 -11.50
CA GLU A 66 7.95 0.90 -12.16
C GLU A 66 7.72 2.37 -12.61
N THR A 67 6.50 2.70 -13.08
CA THR A 67 6.19 4.01 -13.65
C THR A 67 4.98 4.69 -13.00
N ASP A 68 4.93 6.01 -13.07
CA ASP A 68 3.80 6.82 -12.64
C ASP A 68 2.57 6.66 -13.55
N PHE A 69 2.75 6.20 -14.79
CA PHE A 69 1.64 5.88 -15.69
C PHE A 69 0.81 4.73 -15.12
N VAL A 70 1.47 3.67 -14.63
CA VAL A 70 0.79 2.55 -13.98
C VAL A 70 0.16 3.00 -12.67
N ALA A 71 0.81 3.83 -11.88
CA ALA A 71 0.24 4.38 -10.65
C ALA A 71 -1.09 5.13 -10.87
N LYS A 72 -1.28 5.74 -12.04
CA LYS A 72 -2.51 6.44 -12.46
C LYS A 72 -3.52 5.54 -13.18
N ASN A 73 -3.18 4.29 -13.49
CA ASN A 73 -4.04 3.36 -14.20
C ASN A 73 -5.18 2.88 -13.29
N ALA A 74 -6.42 2.94 -13.79
CA ALA A 74 -7.59 2.52 -13.04
C ALA A 74 -7.57 1.04 -12.62
N GLU A 75 -7.00 0.16 -13.45
CA GLU A 75 -6.87 -1.26 -13.13
C GLU A 75 -5.89 -1.49 -11.97
N PHE A 76 -4.77 -0.76 -11.97
CA PHE A 76 -3.81 -0.79 -10.86
C PHE A 76 -4.43 -0.23 -9.57
N GLN A 77 -5.12 0.91 -9.64
CA GLN A 77 -5.80 1.50 -8.49
C GLN A 77 -6.90 0.59 -7.94
N GLY A 78 -7.64 -0.10 -8.82
CA GLY A 78 -8.62 -1.10 -8.42
C GLY A 78 -7.98 -2.26 -7.66
N PHE A 79 -6.83 -2.74 -8.12
CA PHE A 79 -6.06 -3.77 -7.42
C PHE A 79 -5.58 -3.28 -6.05
N VAL A 80 -5.03 -2.06 -5.96
CA VAL A 80 -4.57 -1.50 -4.67
C VAL A 80 -5.74 -1.37 -3.69
N LYS A 81 -6.93 -0.97 -4.16
CA LYS A 81 -8.14 -0.93 -3.31
C LYS A 81 -8.52 -2.32 -2.79
N ALA A 82 -8.42 -3.35 -3.63
CA ALA A 82 -8.67 -4.73 -3.21
C ALA A 82 -7.64 -5.19 -2.16
N VAL A 83 -6.37 -4.78 -2.30
CA VAL A 83 -5.31 -5.03 -1.29
C VAL A 83 -5.61 -4.33 0.04
N VAL A 84 -6.14 -3.09 0.02
CA VAL A 84 -6.58 -2.42 1.26
C VAL A 84 -7.70 -3.20 1.95
N ASN A 85 -8.70 -3.66 1.19
CA ASN A 85 -9.80 -4.45 1.74
C ASN A 85 -9.30 -5.79 2.32
N GLN A 86 -8.30 -6.40 1.67
CA GLN A 86 -7.62 -7.59 2.20
C GLN A 86 -6.92 -7.27 3.52
N ALA A 87 -6.18 -6.15 3.59
CA ALA A 87 -5.48 -5.73 4.80
C ALA A 87 -6.42 -5.43 5.97
N ILE A 88 -7.60 -4.85 5.71
CA ILE A 88 -8.63 -4.65 6.74
C ILE A 88 -9.12 -5.99 7.30
N ALA A 89 -9.30 -7.00 6.46
CA ALA A 89 -9.78 -8.32 6.85
C ALA A 89 -8.67 -9.22 7.42
N SER A 90 -7.41 -8.95 7.10
CA SER A 90 -6.24 -9.75 7.48
C SER A 90 -6.07 -9.84 8.99
N GLU A 91 -5.62 -11.01 9.46
CA GLU A 91 -5.17 -11.21 10.84
C GLU A 91 -3.62 -11.24 10.93
N SER A 92 -2.93 -11.19 9.80
CA SER A 92 -1.47 -11.22 9.75
C SER A 92 -0.88 -9.89 10.21
N THR A 93 0.23 -9.98 10.94
CA THR A 93 1.02 -8.84 11.42
C THR A 93 2.28 -8.58 10.62
N ASP A 94 2.62 -9.49 9.71
CA ASP A 94 3.81 -9.39 8.86
C ASP A 94 3.47 -9.60 7.38
N MET A 95 4.40 -9.20 6.52
CA MET A 95 4.21 -9.29 5.07
C MET A 95 4.21 -10.73 4.56
N GLU A 96 4.94 -11.64 5.17
CA GLU A 96 5.02 -13.03 4.72
C GLU A 96 3.68 -13.73 4.95
N GLY A 97 3.12 -13.61 6.14
CA GLY A 97 1.79 -14.11 6.47
C GLY A 97 0.71 -13.49 5.58
N PHE A 98 0.72 -12.16 5.42
CA PHE A 98 -0.22 -11.45 4.56
C PHE A 98 -0.21 -11.94 3.11
N MET A 99 0.97 -12.14 2.52
CA MET A 99 1.09 -12.61 1.14
C MET A 99 0.64 -14.05 0.95
N ALA A 100 0.66 -14.87 2.01
CA ALA A 100 0.21 -16.25 2.01
C ALA A 100 -1.30 -16.42 2.26
N GLU A 101 -2.00 -15.37 2.73
CA GLU A 101 -3.44 -15.44 2.95
C GLU A 101 -4.22 -15.70 1.67
N ALA A 102 -5.40 -16.33 1.81
CA ALA A 102 -6.35 -16.48 0.73
C ALA A 102 -6.85 -15.08 0.28
N TRP A 103 -6.89 -14.86 -1.02
CA TRP A 103 -7.35 -13.60 -1.60
C TRP A 103 -8.86 -13.43 -1.43
N ASN A 104 -9.31 -12.31 -0.89
CA ASN A 104 -10.73 -12.09 -0.57
C ASN A 104 -11.67 -12.12 -1.79
N GLU A 105 -11.18 -11.73 -2.97
CA GLU A 105 -11.99 -11.76 -4.19
C GLU A 105 -12.03 -13.15 -4.84
N ASP A 106 -11.04 -14.02 -4.53
CA ASP A 106 -10.96 -15.38 -5.06
C ASP A 106 -10.16 -16.26 -4.09
N ALA A 107 -10.85 -16.95 -3.21
CA ALA A 107 -10.25 -17.80 -2.17
C ALA A 107 -9.44 -19.01 -2.71
N SER A 108 -9.47 -19.27 -4.02
CA SER A 108 -8.64 -20.29 -4.67
C SER A 108 -7.18 -19.83 -4.87
N LYS A 109 -6.88 -18.57 -4.62
CA LYS A 109 -5.59 -17.92 -4.82
C LYS A 109 -5.10 -17.29 -3.53
N THR A 110 -3.80 -17.10 -3.45
CA THR A 110 -3.18 -16.27 -2.40
C THR A 110 -3.07 -14.80 -2.83
N VAL A 111 -2.81 -13.90 -1.90
CA VAL A 111 -2.48 -12.51 -2.19
C VAL A 111 -1.27 -12.43 -3.14
N GLN A 112 -0.27 -13.30 -2.94
CA GLN A 112 0.90 -13.40 -3.82
C GLN A 112 0.50 -13.81 -5.25
N ASP A 113 -0.43 -14.75 -5.41
CA ASP A 113 -0.91 -15.17 -6.73
C ASP A 113 -1.65 -14.02 -7.44
N ALA A 114 -2.51 -13.30 -6.71
CA ALA A 114 -3.20 -12.13 -7.23
C ALA A 114 -2.22 -11.03 -7.69
N LEU A 115 -1.15 -10.78 -6.93
CA LEU A 115 -0.07 -9.87 -7.31
C LEU A 115 0.65 -10.35 -8.58
N ASN A 116 0.99 -11.63 -8.68
CA ASN A 116 1.68 -12.21 -9.85
C ASN A 116 0.81 -12.11 -11.13
N GLU A 117 -0.49 -12.32 -10.99
CA GLU A 117 -1.44 -12.11 -12.09
C GLU A 117 -1.43 -10.65 -12.56
N LYS A 118 -1.48 -9.68 -11.63
CA LYS A 118 -1.45 -8.25 -11.98
C LYS A 118 -0.11 -7.85 -12.63
N ILE A 119 1.01 -8.38 -12.17
CA ILE A 119 2.32 -8.20 -12.84
C ILE A 119 2.29 -8.72 -14.28
N SER A 120 1.60 -9.84 -14.52
CA SER A 120 1.48 -10.41 -15.87
C SER A 120 0.61 -9.57 -16.79
N VAL A 121 -0.50 -9.03 -16.29
CA VAL A 121 -1.47 -8.22 -17.04
C VAL A 121 -0.92 -6.82 -17.32
N ILE A 122 -0.45 -6.13 -16.30
CA ILE A 122 0.05 -4.75 -16.39
C ILE A 122 1.40 -4.70 -17.11
N GLY A 123 2.22 -5.74 -16.95
CA GLY A 123 3.50 -5.83 -17.64
C GLY A 123 4.66 -5.13 -16.94
N GLU A 124 4.47 -4.56 -15.76
CA GLU A 124 5.50 -3.96 -14.92
C GLU A 124 5.75 -4.78 -13.65
N LYS A 125 6.88 -4.54 -12.97
CA LYS A 125 7.07 -5.01 -11.60
C LYS A 125 6.11 -4.26 -10.70
N LEU A 126 5.33 -5.01 -9.94
CA LEU A 126 4.52 -4.48 -8.83
C LEU A 126 5.03 -5.09 -7.52
N SER A 127 4.86 -4.37 -6.43
CA SER A 127 5.25 -4.83 -5.10
C SER A 127 4.31 -4.25 -4.05
N ILE A 128 3.65 -5.11 -3.28
CA ILE A 128 3.01 -4.69 -2.04
C ILE A 128 4.16 -4.55 -1.03
N ARG A 129 4.55 -3.31 -0.76
CA ARG A 129 5.76 -3.02 0.00
C ARG A 129 5.55 -3.15 1.50
N ARG A 130 4.43 -2.63 1.97
CA ARG A 130 4.04 -2.65 3.37
C ARG A 130 2.56 -2.38 3.53
N PHE A 131 2.03 -2.81 4.64
CA PHE A 131 0.71 -2.44 5.12
C PHE A 131 0.76 -2.22 6.63
N GLU A 132 -0.18 -1.43 7.12
CA GLU A 132 -0.44 -1.26 8.55
C GLU A 132 -1.93 -1.34 8.77
N LYS A 133 -2.34 -1.98 9.86
CA LYS A 133 -3.72 -2.10 10.29
C LYS A 133 -3.87 -1.57 11.71
N ILE A 134 -4.86 -0.73 11.91
CA ILE A 134 -5.26 -0.21 13.22
C ILE A 134 -6.64 -0.77 13.55
N VAL A 135 -6.78 -1.29 14.75
CA VAL A 135 -8.06 -1.68 15.34
C VAL A 135 -8.15 -1.00 16.70
N THR A 136 -9.14 -0.14 16.88
CA THR A 136 -9.28 0.68 18.09
C THR A 136 -10.70 0.64 18.65
N ASP A 137 -10.83 0.86 19.94
CA ASP A 137 -12.13 1.12 20.58
C ASP A 137 -12.58 2.58 20.42
N GLY A 138 -11.63 3.48 20.11
CA GLY A 138 -11.86 4.89 19.89
C GLY A 138 -12.29 5.23 18.45
N CYS A 139 -11.54 6.11 17.80
CA CYS A 139 -11.81 6.56 16.43
C CYS A 139 -10.53 6.62 15.62
N VAL A 140 -10.58 6.13 14.40
CA VAL A 140 -9.49 6.25 13.41
C VAL A 140 -9.96 6.96 12.16
N VAL A 141 -9.12 7.83 11.59
CA VAL A 141 -9.36 8.49 10.32
C VAL A 141 -8.17 8.33 9.39
N ASP A 142 -8.44 8.36 8.10
CA ASP A 142 -7.43 8.35 7.05
C ASP A 142 -7.31 9.72 6.36
N TYR A 143 -6.15 9.97 5.79
CA TYR A 143 -5.92 11.08 4.87
C TYR A 143 -4.96 10.68 3.78
N ILE A 144 -5.38 10.82 2.53
CA ILE A 144 -4.57 10.57 1.34
C ILE A 144 -4.29 11.89 0.64
N HIS A 145 -3.01 12.19 0.42
CA HIS A 145 -2.55 13.41 -0.23
C HIS A 145 -1.86 13.14 -1.56
N GLY A 146 -1.98 14.10 -2.49
CA GLY A 146 -1.24 14.08 -3.75
C GLY A 146 -1.55 12.88 -4.65
N GLY A 147 -2.80 12.38 -4.63
CA GLY A 147 -3.20 11.24 -5.46
C GLY A 147 -2.56 9.91 -5.05
N GLY A 148 -2.34 9.71 -3.75
CA GLY A 148 -1.74 8.49 -3.21
C GLY A 148 -0.23 8.58 -3.00
N ARG A 149 0.35 9.78 -3.00
CA ARG A 149 1.79 9.96 -2.70
C ARG A 149 2.09 9.93 -1.21
N ILE A 150 1.15 10.38 -0.39
CA ILE A 150 1.27 10.37 1.07
C ILE A 150 -0.05 9.84 1.63
N GLY A 151 0.03 8.91 2.56
CA GLY A 151 -1.10 8.41 3.31
C GLY A 151 -0.80 8.48 4.81
N VAL A 152 -1.81 8.86 5.57
CA VAL A 152 -1.73 9.01 7.03
C VAL A 152 -2.96 8.37 7.64
N LEU A 153 -2.76 7.59 8.70
CA LEU A 153 -3.80 7.18 9.64
C LEU A 153 -3.57 7.92 10.95
N VAL A 154 -4.66 8.40 11.55
CA VAL A 154 -4.64 9.01 12.89
C VAL A 154 -5.69 8.30 13.73
N GLU A 155 -5.24 7.77 14.84
CA GLU A 155 -6.06 7.15 15.87
C GLU A 155 -6.24 8.11 17.05
N ALA A 156 -7.43 8.11 17.64
CA ALA A 156 -7.71 8.78 18.89
C ALA A 156 -8.38 7.83 19.87
N ASP A 157 -7.87 7.78 21.08
CA ASP A 157 -8.50 7.12 22.21
C ASP A 157 -9.61 8.04 22.76
N THR A 158 -10.86 7.68 22.48
CA THR A 158 -12.03 8.49 22.84
C THR A 158 -13.29 7.65 22.90
N ASP A 159 -14.11 7.91 23.91
CA ASP A 159 -15.44 7.30 24.06
C ASP A 159 -16.51 7.99 23.18
N VAL A 160 -16.19 9.15 22.60
CA VAL A 160 -17.12 9.94 21.78
C VAL A 160 -16.64 9.98 20.35
N VAL A 161 -17.46 9.48 19.43
CA VAL A 161 -17.21 9.53 17.98
C VAL A 161 -18.29 10.37 17.34
N ASN A 162 -17.93 11.55 16.86
CA ASN A 162 -18.81 12.48 16.15
C ASN A 162 -18.07 13.16 15.00
N ASP A 163 -18.79 13.90 14.16
CA ASP A 163 -18.21 14.55 12.98
C ASP A 163 -17.20 15.64 13.34
N GLU A 164 -17.33 16.31 14.51
CA GLU A 164 -16.39 17.33 14.97
C GLU A 164 -15.04 16.70 15.33
N ILE A 165 -15.04 15.55 16.03
CA ILE A 165 -13.82 14.81 16.36
C ILE A 165 -13.16 14.29 15.08
N LYS A 166 -13.92 13.69 14.17
CA LYS A 166 -13.40 13.21 12.89
C LYS A 166 -12.78 14.35 12.08
N ALA A 167 -13.41 15.52 12.04
CA ALA A 167 -12.88 16.71 11.37
C ALA A 167 -11.57 17.20 12.02
N CYS A 168 -11.50 17.18 13.35
CA CYS A 168 -10.28 17.52 14.08
C CYS A 168 -9.14 16.53 13.76
N LEU A 169 -9.40 15.22 13.84
CA LEU A 169 -8.42 14.18 13.49
C LEU A 169 -7.95 14.30 12.04
N LYS A 170 -8.85 14.62 11.11
CA LYS A 170 -8.51 14.84 9.71
C LYS A 170 -7.60 16.06 9.53
N ASN A 171 -7.80 17.13 10.29
CA ASN A 171 -6.90 18.28 10.30
C ASN A 171 -5.51 17.89 10.84
N VAL A 172 -5.45 17.06 11.89
CA VAL A 172 -4.19 16.50 12.40
C VAL A 172 -3.50 15.68 11.32
N ALA A 173 -4.23 14.77 10.63
CA ALA A 173 -3.69 13.95 9.55
C ALA A 173 -3.11 14.80 8.40
N MET A 174 -3.81 15.88 8.01
CA MET A 174 -3.30 16.84 7.03
C MET A 174 -2.01 17.52 7.49
N GLN A 175 -1.93 17.90 8.77
CA GLN A 175 -0.75 18.51 9.35
C GLN A 175 0.42 17.51 9.39
N VAL A 176 0.18 16.25 9.76
CA VAL A 176 1.17 15.17 9.71
C VAL A 176 1.69 14.97 8.29
N ALA A 177 0.80 14.94 7.29
CA ALA A 177 1.20 14.83 5.88
C ALA A 177 2.08 16.00 5.43
N ALA A 178 1.78 17.23 5.86
CA ALA A 178 2.52 18.43 5.50
C ALA A 178 3.89 18.52 6.19
N MET A 179 3.95 18.16 7.47
CA MET A 179 5.16 18.33 8.30
C MET A 179 6.10 17.13 8.24
N SER A 180 5.61 15.96 7.81
CA SER A 180 6.38 14.69 7.79
C SER A 180 7.17 14.46 9.08
N PRO A 181 6.52 14.43 10.26
CA PRO A 181 7.19 14.33 11.54
C PRO A 181 7.95 12.99 11.62
N LYS A 182 9.12 13.00 12.25
CA LYS A 182 9.94 11.81 12.42
C LYS A 182 9.53 10.98 13.65
N TYR A 183 8.87 11.61 14.59
CA TYR A 183 8.49 11.04 15.89
C TYR A 183 7.03 11.36 16.21
N THR A 184 6.34 10.44 16.85
CA THR A 184 4.95 10.63 17.27
C THR A 184 4.88 11.39 18.60
N SER A 185 5.83 11.14 19.50
CA SER A 185 5.90 11.77 20.82
C SER A 185 7.31 12.29 21.14
N ARG A 186 7.39 13.14 22.15
CA ARG A 186 8.67 13.68 22.65
C ARG A 186 9.56 12.57 23.23
N ASP A 187 8.97 11.54 23.81
CA ASP A 187 9.69 10.48 24.50
C ASP A 187 10.41 9.54 23.52
N GLU A 188 10.03 9.54 22.24
CA GLU A 188 10.68 8.78 21.17
C GLU A 188 11.91 9.50 20.59
N VAL A 189 12.12 10.77 20.96
CA VAL A 189 13.17 11.60 20.37
C VAL A 189 14.50 11.31 21.01
N ASP A 190 15.48 10.86 20.22
CA ASP A 190 16.84 10.66 20.69
C ASP A 190 17.47 11.94 21.23
N ALA A 191 18.18 11.83 22.37
CA ALA A 191 18.89 12.96 22.97
C ALA A 191 19.88 13.63 22.00
N SER A 192 20.55 12.85 21.17
CA SER A 192 21.45 13.34 20.13
C SER A 192 20.74 14.18 19.05
N PHE A 193 19.50 13.81 18.70
CA PHE A 193 18.69 14.59 17.74
C PHE A 193 18.23 15.90 18.36
N LEU A 194 17.86 15.90 19.64
CA LEU A 194 17.50 17.13 20.36
C LEU A 194 18.67 18.09 20.45
N GLU A 195 19.87 17.60 20.75
CA GLU A 195 21.08 18.41 20.84
C GLU A 195 21.42 19.06 19.50
N LEU A 196 21.39 18.31 18.40
CA LEU A 196 21.59 18.84 17.04
C LEU A 196 20.53 19.86 16.65
N SER A 197 19.27 19.63 17.00
CA SER A 197 18.18 20.57 16.72
C SER A 197 18.33 21.87 17.50
N LEU A 198 18.73 21.80 18.77
CA LEU A 198 18.99 22.98 19.61
C LEU A 198 20.16 23.81 19.10
N ILE A 199 21.21 23.22 18.56
CA ILE A 199 22.34 23.92 17.94
C ILE A 199 21.86 24.74 16.74
N HIS A 200 20.98 24.19 15.88
CA HIS A 200 20.42 24.89 14.72
C HIS A 200 19.49 26.05 15.10
N ILE A 201 18.77 25.94 16.21
CA ILE A 201 17.87 27.00 16.71
C ILE A 201 18.63 28.07 17.46
N SER A 202 19.74 27.72 18.15
CA SER A 202 20.51 28.62 18.99
C SER A 202 21.63 29.38 18.27
N GLU A 203 22.04 28.95 17.07
CA GLU A 203 22.97 29.73 16.24
C GLU A 203 22.20 30.79 15.45
N PRO A 204 22.26 32.08 15.84
CA PRO A 204 21.78 33.12 14.96
C PRO A 204 22.64 33.12 13.70
N THR A 205 21.98 33.00 12.55
CA THR A 205 22.61 33.20 11.24
C THR A 205 23.48 34.44 11.28
N ARG A 206 24.80 34.28 11.38
CA ARG A 206 25.73 35.41 11.23
C ARG A 206 25.50 35.99 9.85
N PRO A 207 25.13 37.29 9.72
CA PRO A 207 25.09 37.92 8.43
C PRO A 207 26.48 37.81 7.82
N ARG A 208 26.61 37.22 6.64
CA ARG A 208 27.85 37.35 5.85
C ARG A 208 27.98 38.82 5.52
N LEU A 209 28.94 39.47 6.18
CA LEU A 209 29.43 40.75 5.69
C LEU A 209 30.11 40.48 4.35
N ILE A 210 29.60 41.10 3.32
CA ILE A 210 30.19 41.19 1.99
C ILE A 210 31.29 42.24 2.06
#